data_4c59ee2a48c6df822b4ab4dc08aab3ba
#
_entry.id   4c59ee2a48c6df822b4ab4dc08aab3ba
#
_cell.length_a   1.000
_cell.length_b   1.000
_cell.length_c   1.000
_cell.angle_alpha   90.00
_cell.angle_beta   90.00
_cell.angle_gamma   90.00
#
_symmetry.space_group_name_H-M   'P 1'
#
loop_
_entity.id
_entity.type
_entity.pdbx_description
1 polymer ?
#
loop_
_entity_poly.entity_id
_entity_poly.type
_entity_poly.pdbx_seq_one_letter_code
_entity_poly.pdbx_strand_id
1 'polypeptide(L)'
;LIVDLIKYPITSSGEEQYKEDEFQGTSWAWCLLGNFGGNPTMNGELETMVDEIMDARKDSEHLSGIGIISEATYDNPMIYDLIFDLAWADEDFDLDQWISDYLIRRYGGQSDNAEQAWELIKNANYDSGVRLTPELFGLRTGGVPKNIGKKDIGYDAEDLENALRLLLEDFDRFSGSEGYLYDLSEIMR
;
A
#
# COMPACT_ATOMS: atom_id res chain seq x y z
N LEU A 1 8.74 15.17 -20.38
CA LEU A 1 8.02 14.53 -19.28
C LEU A 1 8.97 14.28 -18.12
N ILE A 2 8.64 14.77 -16.95
CA ILE A 2 9.35 14.48 -15.69
C ILE A 2 8.58 13.34 -15.01
N VAL A 3 9.29 12.40 -14.40
CA VAL A 3 8.72 11.34 -13.56
C VAL A 3 9.07 11.68 -12.12
N ASP A 4 8.06 12.10 -11.35
CA ASP A 4 8.22 12.36 -9.92
C ASP A 4 8.06 11.05 -9.16
N LEU A 5 9.13 10.58 -8.53
CA LEU A 5 9.19 9.29 -7.86
C LEU A 5 8.92 9.46 -6.37
N ILE A 6 7.74 9.06 -5.95
CA ILE A 6 7.35 9.00 -4.55
C ILE A 6 7.79 7.67 -3.95
N LYS A 7 8.49 7.72 -2.83
CA LYS A 7 8.98 6.55 -2.10
C LYS A 7 8.20 6.38 -0.81
N TYR A 8 7.64 5.20 -0.60
CA TYR A 8 7.01 4.90 0.69
C TYR A 8 7.92 4.03 1.57
N PRO A 9 7.94 4.31 2.87
CA PRO A 9 7.39 5.49 3.52
C PRO A 9 8.04 6.78 3.01
N ILE A 10 7.25 7.83 2.94
CA ILE A 10 7.68 9.12 2.42
C ILE A 10 8.83 9.64 3.25
N THR A 11 9.94 9.93 2.59
CA THR A 11 11.06 10.62 3.23
C THR A 11 11.04 12.06 2.78
N SER A 12 11.00 12.98 3.69
CA SER A 12 10.73 14.41 3.61
C SER A 12 11.58 15.27 2.64
N SER A 13 12.05 14.73 1.54
CA SER A 13 12.89 15.45 0.61
C SER A 13 12.50 15.16 -0.84
N GLY A 14 11.53 15.84 -1.33
CA GLY A 14 11.11 15.78 -2.72
C GLY A 14 9.60 15.77 -2.93
N GLU A 15 8.87 15.76 -1.84
CA GLU A 15 7.47 15.40 -1.76
C GLU A 15 6.50 16.44 -2.29
N GLU A 16 6.96 17.63 -2.60
CA GLU A 16 6.11 18.71 -3.05
C GLU A 16 6.76 19.61 -4.12
N GLN A 17 7.74 19.11 -4.86
CA GLN A 17 8.41 19.93 -5.84
C GLN A 17 7.45 20.44 -6.92
N TYR A 18 6.40 19.65 -7.23
CA TYR A 18 5.34 20.13 -8.13
C TYR A 18 4.53 21.29 -7.51
N LYS A 19 4.39 21.32 -6.17
CA LYS A 19 3.70 22.43 -5.46
C LYS A 19 4.53 23.71 -5.41
N GLU A 20 5.86 23.60 -5.46
CA GLU A 20 6.75 24.78 -5.42
C GLU A 20 6.79 25.54 -6.75
N ASP A 21 6.96 24.85 -7.86
CA ASP A 21 7.18 25.48 -9.17
C ASP A 21 6.52 24.76 -10.36
N GLU A 22 5.72 23.72 -10.10
CA GLU A 22 5.13 22.85 -11.12
C GLU A 22 6.14 22.37 -12.17
N PHE A 23 7.36 22.06 -11.72
CA PHE A 23 8.48 21.73 -12.63
C PHE A 23 8.65 22.75 -13.75
N GLN A 24 8.44 24.04 -13.43
CA GLN A 24 8.54 25.16 -14.38
C GLN A 24 7.65 25.01 -15.62
N GLY A 25 6.45 24.46 -15.42
CA GLY A 25 5.48 24.23 -16.48
C GLY A 25 5.78 23.01 -17.38
N THR A 26 6.65 22.13 -16.94
CA THR A 26 6.96 20.91 -17.68
C THR A 26 5.96 19.80 -17.31
N SER A 27 5.43 19.12 -18.33
CA SER A 27 4.56 17.96 -18.10
C SER A 27 5.26 16.89 -17.25
N TRP A 28 4.57 16.41 -16.25
CA TRP A 28 5.12 15.45 -15.29
C TRP A 28 4.13 14.30 -14.99
N ALA A 29 4.62 13.23 -14.41
CA ALA A 29 3.84 12.10 -13.95
C ALA A 29 4.15 11.81 -12.47
N TRP A 30 3.10 11.64 -11.67
CA TRP A 30 3.23 11.10 -10.34
C TRP A 30 3.54 9.61 -10.43
N CYS A 31 4.57 9.13 -9.75
CA CYS A 31 4.96 7.73 -9.81
C CYS A 31 5.31 7.18 -8.43
N LEU A 32 4.70 6.06 -8.08
CA LEU A 32 5.14 5.27 -6.93
C LEU A 32 6.40 4.49 -7.27
N LEU A 33 7.44 4.62 -6.44
CA LEU A 33 8.54 3.67 -6.42
C LEU A 33 8.15 2.49 -5.51
N GLY A 34 7.48 1.51 -6.09
CA GLY A 34 7.00 0.34 -5.38
C GLY A 34 8.13 -0.59 -4.93
N ASN A 35 7.95 -1.22 -3.79
CA ASN A 35 8.89 -2.21 -3.23
C ASN A 35 10.33 -1.70 -3.08
N PHE A 36 10.48 -0.43 -2.71
CA PHE A 36 11.79 0.20 -2.56
C PHE A 36 12.75 -0.62 -1.69
N GLY A 37 13.89 -0.97 -2.27
CA GLY A 37 14.88 -1.84 -1.61
C GLY A 37 14.49 -3.31 -1.57
N GLY A 38 13.51 -3.74 -2.39
CA GLY A 38 13.06 -5.13 -2.45
C GLY A 38 12.18 -5.55 -1.28
N ASN A 39 11.43 -4.62 -0.70
CA ASN A 39 10.50 -4.88 0.40
C ASN A 39 9.16 -5.45 -0.13
N PRO A 40 8.92 -6.77 -0.06
CA PRO A 40 7.78 -7.42 -0.72
C PRO A 40 6.56 -7.59 0.19
N THR A 41 6.41 -6.77 1.21
CA THR A 41 5.33 -6.94 2.19
C THR A 41 4.13 -6.07 1.87
N MET A 42 3.01 -6.37 2.54
CA MET A 42 1.86 -5.47 2.62
C MET A 42 2.28 -4.21 3.36
N ASN A 43 2.73 -3.21 2.64
CA ASN A 43 3.14 -1.93 3.19
C ASN A 43 2.77 -0.79 2.24
N GLY A 44 2.73 0.41 2.78
CA GLY A 44 2.38 1.62 2.07
C GLY A 44 1.62 2.55 3.02
N GLU A 45 1.33 3.74 2.56
CA GLU A 45 0.53 4.73 3.27
C GLU A 45 -0.68 5.07 2.39
N LEU A 46 -1.74 4.25 2.48
CA LEU A 46 -2.87 4.31 1.57
C LEU A 46 -3.54 5.67 1.59
N GLU A 47 -3.80 6.22 2.78
CA GLU A 47 -4.42 7.54 2.93
C GLU A 47 -3.54 8.63 2.32
N THR A 48 -2.25 8.61 2.63
CA THR A 48 -1.29 9.59 2.08
C THR A 48 -1.21 9.49 0.55
N MET A 49 -1.22 8.28 -0.02
CA MET A 49 -1.22 8.11 -1.47
C MET A 49 -2.48 8.68 -2.13
N VAL A 50 -3.64 8.45 -1.51
CA VAL A 50 -4.90 9.03 -2.00
C VAL A 50 -4.82 10.53 -1.99
N ASP A 51 -4.45 11.13 -0.86
CA ASP A 51 -4.37 12.58 -0.70
C ASP A 51 -3.40 13.19 -1.72
N GLU A 52 -2.19 12.64 -1.85
CA GLU A 52 -1.19 13.17 -2.78
C GLU A 52 -1.61 13.08 -4.24
N ILE A 53 -2.20 11.97 -4.66
CA ILE A 53 -2.66 11.80 -6.04
C ILE A 53 -3.84 12.72 -6.32
N MET A 54 -4.80 12.80 -5.40
CA MET A 54 -5.97 13.65 -5.58
C MET A 54 -5.60 15.14 -5.55
N ASP A 55 -4.70 15.55 -4.66
CA ASP A 55 -4.15 16.90 -4.63
C ASP A 55 -3.39 17.22 -5.93
N ALA A 56 -2.52 16.32 -6.40
CA ALA A 56 -1.78 16.52 -7.64
C ALA A 56 -2.70 16.66 -8.86
N ARG A 57 -3.78 15.88 -8.93
CA ARG A 57 -4.77 15.97 -9.99
C ARG A 57 -5.57 17.26 -9.96
N LYS A 58 -5.83 17.78 -8.77
CA LYS A 58 -6.59 19.02 -8.57
C LYS A 58 -5.76 20.27 -8.79
N ASP A 59 -4.53 20.26 -8.26
CA ASP A 59 -3.73 21.46 -8.11
C ASP A 59 -2.74 21.68 -9.27
N SER A 60 -2.41 20.63 -10.05
CA SER A 60 -1.45 20.74 -11.15
C SER A 60 -2.08 20.68 -12.53
N GLU A 61 -1.92 21.74 -13.31
CA GLU A 61 -2.29 21.77 -14.73
C GLU A 61 -1.33 20.95 -15.62
N HIS A 62 -0.18 20.58 -15.10
CA HIS A 62 0.89 19.90 -15.84
C HIS A 62 1.02 18.41 -15.53
N LEU A 63 0.21 17.88 -14.61
CA LEU A 63 0.14 16.44 -14.36
C LEU A 63 -0.40 15.72 -15.60
N SER A 64 0.38 14.81 -16.15
CA SER A 64 0.06 14.12 -17.42
C SER A 64 -0.18 12.64 -17.23
N GLY A 65 0.07 12.10 -16.05
CA GLY A 65 -0.17 10.68 -15.77
C GLY A 65 0.23 10.25 -14.38
N ILE A 66 -0.17 9.03 -14.09
CA ILE A 66 0.13 8.32 -12.84
C ILE A 66 0.75 6.98 -13.22
N GLY A 67 1.76 6.55 -12.49
CA GLY A 67 2.48 5.33 -12.80
C GLY A 67 3.15 4.68 -11.59
N ILE A 68 3.71 3.51 -11.85
CA ILE A 68 4.41 2.71 -10.86
C ILE A 68 5.73 2.23 -11.44
N ILE A 69 6.79 2.31 -10.66
CA ILE A 69 8.07 1.66 -10.91
C ILE A 69 8.33 0.67 -9.78
N SER A 70 8.28 -0.62 -10.11
CA SER A 70 8.52 -1.68 -9.13
C SER A 70 9.98 -2.11 -9.14
N GLU A 71 10.58 -2.26 -7.96
CA GLU A 71 11.94 -2.78 -7.79
C GLU A 71 12.01 -4.28 -7.50
N ALA A 72 10.86 -4.94 -7.26
CA ALA A 72 10.78 -6.36 -6.95
C ALA A 72 9.67 -7.06 -7.72
N THR A 73 9.74 -8.40 -7.74
CA THR A 73 8.76 -9.25 -8.43
C THR A 73 7.55 -9.61 -7.57
N TYR A 74 7.63 -9.39 -6.26
CA TYR A 74 6.55 -9.61 -5.33
C TYR A 74 5.89 -8.28 -5.03
N ASP A 75 4.77 -8.04 -5.68
CA ASP A 75 4.07 -6.78 -5.64
C ASP A 75 2.84 -6.88 -4.74
N ASN A 76 2.48 -5.77 -4.13
CA ASN A 76 1.26 -5.65 -3.37
C ASN A 76 0.08 -5.31 -4.32
N PRO A 77 -0.82 -6.27 -4.59
CA PRO A 77 -1.89 -6.06 -5.57
C PRO A 77 -2.79 -4.88 -5.22
N MET A 78 -3.09 -4.68 -3.94
CA MET A 78 -3.97 -3.60 -3.51
C MET A 78 -3.43 -2.22 -3.88
N ILE A 79 -2.15 -1.96 -3.63
CA ILE A 79 -1.52 -0.68 -3.97
C ILE A 79 -1.55 -0.41 -5.47
N TYR A 80 -1.28 -1.43 -6.28
CA TYR A 80 -1.30 -1.28 -7.74
C TYR A 80 -2.71 -0.97 -8.24
N ASP A 81 -3.70 -1.73 -7.78
CA ASP A 81 -5.09 -1.51 -8.16
C ASP A 81 -5.57 -0.12 -7.70
N LEU A 82 -5.25 0.28 -6.46
CA LEU A 82 -5.61 1.60 -5.93
C LEU A 82 -5.02 2.74 -6.78
N ILE A 83 -3.73 2.71 -7.07
CA ILE A 83 -3.07 3.77 -7.83
C ILE A 83 -3.67 3.91 -9.23
N PHE A 84 -3.96 2.80 -9.91
CA PHE A 84 -4.56 2.86 -11.23
C PHE A 84 -6.03 3.27 -11.20
N ASP A 85 -6.78 2.89 -10.17
CA ASP A 85 -8.15 3.36 -9.99
C ASP A 85 -8.17 4.87 -9.66
N LEU A 86 -7.22 5.37 -8.85
CA LEU A 86 -7.08 6.80 -8.54
C LEU A 86 -6.79 7.66 -9.78
N ALA A 87 -6.16 7.10 -10.81
CA ALA A 87 -5.94 7.84 -12.05
C ALA A 87 -7.26 8.29 -12.73
N TRP A 88 -8.36 7.61 -12.44
CA TRP A 88 -9.68 7.82 -13.05
C TRP A 88 -10.77 8.16 -12.03
N ALA A 89 -10.42 8.24 -10.74
CA ALA A 89 -11.38 8.47 -9.66
C ALA A 89 -12.05 9.85 -9.76
N ASP A 90 -13.24 9.97 -9.23
CA ASP A 90 -13.93 11.24 -9.04
C ASP A 90 -13.29 12.04 -7.89
N GLU A 91 -13.63 13.34 -7.78
CA GLU A 91 -13.05 14.24 -6.77
C GLU A 91 -13.42 13.85 -5.32
N ASP A 92 -14.50 13.12 -5.13
CA ASP A 92 -15.03 12.66 -3.84
C ASP A 92 -14.67 11.19 -3.54
N PHE A 93 -13.46 10.77 -3.92
CA PHE A 93 -12.98 9.42 -3.69
C PHE A 93 -12.98 9.03 -2.21
N ASP A 94 -13.61 7.89 -1.89
CA ASP A 94 -13.69 7.31 -0.55
C ASP A 94 -12.86 6.02 -0.50
N LEU A 95 -11.76 6.05 0.25
CA LEU A 95 -10.83 4.93 0.36
C LEU A 95 -11.47 3.70 1.04
N ASP A 96 -12.26 3.91 2.09
CA ASP A 96 -12.86 2.79 2.82
C ASP A 96 -13.94 2.09 1.96
N GLN A 97 -14.73 2.86 1.23
CA GLN A 97 -15.67 2.30 0.24
C GLN A 97 -14.93 1.58 -0.89
N TRP A 98 -13.82 2.16 -1.38
CA TRP A 98 -13.01 1.52 -2.41
C TRP A 98 -12.43 0.18 -1.92
N ILE A 99 -11.93 0.11 -0.68
CA ILE A 99 -11.44 -1.14 -0.07
C ILE A 99 -12.55 -2.19 -0.02
N SER A 100 -13.75 -1.82 0.44
CA SER A 100 -14.90 -2.75 0.47
C SER A 100 -15.21 -3.30 -0.93
N ASP A 101 -15.28 -2.45 -1.94
CA ASP A 101 -15.54 -2.85 -3.32
C ASP A 101 -14.38 -3.69 -3.91
N TYR A 102 -13.14 -3.36 -3.57
CA TYR A 102 -11.97 -4.14 -3.95
C TYR A 102 -12.05 -5.57 -3.40
N LEU A 103 -12.39 -5.74 -2.13
CA LEU A 103 -12.54 -7.05 -1.51
C LEU A 103 -13.65 -7.89 -2.15
N ILE A 104 -14.78 -7.27 -2.45
CA ILE A 104 -15.90 -7.94 -3.16
C ILE A 104 -15.43 -8.47 -4.52
N ARG A 105 -14.72 -7.64 -5.30
CA ARG A 105 -14.17 -8.05 -6.61
C ARG A 105 -13.12 -9.14 -6.47
N ARG A 106 -12.26 -9.02 -5.48
CA ARG A 106 -11.10 -9.89 -5.28
C ARG A 106 -11.47 -11.26 -4.72
N TYR A 107 -12.42 -11.30 -3.77
CA TYR A 107 -12.84 -12.55 -3.12
C TYR A 107 -14.06 -13.19 -3.77
N GLY A 108 -14.82 -12.40 -4.53
CA GLY A 108 -16.01 -12.87 -5.23
C GLY A 108 -17.29 -12.78 -4.42
N GLY A 109 -17.33 -11.96 -3.37
CA GLY A 109 -18.51 -11.69 -2.58
C GLY A 109 -18.24 -10.82 -1.35
N GLN A 110 -19.29 -10.19 -0.85
CA GLN A 110 -19.22 -9.33 0.35
C GLN A 110 -19.02 -10.18 1.62
N SER A 111 -18.23 -9.68 2.56
CA SER A 111 -18.01 -10.29 3.87
C SER A 111 -17.65 -9.25 4.92
N ASP A 112 -18.45 -9.23 5.99
CA ASP A 112 -18.19 -8.38 7.15
C ASP A 112 -16.87 -8.77 7.85
N ASN A 113 -16.53 -10.06 7.85
CA ASN A 113 -15.26 -10.54 8.40
C ASN A 113 -14.05 -10.04 7.57
N ALA A 114 -14.18 -10.06 6.24
CA ALA A 114 -13.12 -9.55 5.36
C ALA A 114 -12.94 -8.04 5.51
N GLU A 115 -14.02 -7.27 5.59
CA GLU A 115 -13.97 -5.83 5.82
C GLU A 115 -13.29 -5.50 7.15
N GLN A 116 -13.69 -6.15 8.24
CA GLN A 116 -13.07 -5.97 9.56
C GLN A 116 -11.59 -6.39 9.58
N ALA A 117 -11.25 -7.50 8.90
CA ALA A 117 -9.87 -7.96 8.80
C ALA A 117 -9.00 -6.93 8.08
N TRP A 118 -9.51 -6.36 7.00
CA TRP A 118 -8.75 -5.36 6.23
C TRP A 118 -8.67 -4.00 6.91
N GLU A 119 -9.62 -3.63 7.74
CA GLU A 119 -9.48 -2.48 8.63
C GLU A 119 -8.31 -2.67 9.60
N LEU A 120 -8.17 -3.86 10.21
CA LEU A 120 -7.03 -4.18 11.05
C LEU A 120 -5.70 -4.18 10.28
N ILE A 121 -5.67 -4.77 9.08
CA ILE A 121 -4.48 -4.80 8.22
C ILE A 121 -4.09 -3.39 7.77
N LYS A 122 -5.05 -2.56 7.37
CA LYS A 122 -4.83 -1.17 7.01
C LYS A 122 -4.11 -0.43 8.15
N ASN A 123 -4.68 -0.49 9.34
CA ASN A 123 -4.14 0.20 10.51
C ASN A 123 -2.79 -0.36 10.97
N ALA A 124 -2.60 -1.68 10.87
CA ALA A 124 -1.37 -2.33 11.33
C ALA A 124 -0.21 -2.18 10.35
N ASN A 125 -0.46 -2.29 9.06
CA ASN A 125 0.60 -2.40 8.05
C ASN A 125 0.69 -1.19 7.12
N TYR A 126 -0.45 -0.67 6.65
CA TYR A 126 -0.42 0.37 5.62
C TYR A 126 -0.30 1.77 6.19
N ASP A 127 -1.11 2.11 7.19
CA ASP A 127 -1.16 3.46 7.75
C ASP A 127 -0.52 3.53 9.15
N SER A 128 0.31 2.56 9.48
CA SER A 128 0.96 2.47 10.79
C SER A 128 1.98 3.58 11.07
N GLY A 129 2.38 4.34 10.05
CA GLY A 129 3.45 5.33 10.15
C GLY A 129 4.81 4.73 10.52
N VAL A 130 4.92 3.43 10.58
CA VAL A 130 6.14 2.73 10.95
C VAL A 130 6.83 2.18 9.73
N ARG A 131 8.02 2.69 9.53
CA ARG A 131 8.95 2.16 8.56
C ARG A 131 9.31 0.73 8.93
N LEU A 132 8.91 -0.24 8.12
CA LEU A 132 9.53 -1.56 8.17
C LEU A 132 11.00 -1.35 7.85
N THR A 133 11.85 -1.43 8.88
CA THR A 133 13.25 -1.12 8.69
C THR A 133 13.88 -2.16 7.77
N PRO A 134 14.72 -1.75 6.81
CA PRO A 134 15.48 -2.67 5.96
C PRO A 134 16.27 -3.72 6.76
N GLU A 135 16.48 -3.48 8.04
CA GLU A 135 17.18 -4.37 8.98
C GLU A 135 16.45 -5.68 9.25
N LEU A 136 15.10 -5.69 9.19
CA LEU A 136 14.32 -6.94 9.28
C LEU A 136 14.44 -7.78 8.00
N PHE A 137 14.51 -7.14 6.84
CA PHE A 137 14.60 -7.79 5.53
C PHE A 137 16.02 -7.84 4.99
N GLY A 138 16.92 -7.02 5.51
CA GLY A 138 18.34 -7.01 5.20
C GLY A 138 19.14 -8.08 5.94
N LEU A 139 18.49 -9.14 6.44
CA LEU A 139 19.17 -10.34 6.94
C LEU A 139 19.93 -11.02 5.80
N ARG A 140 21.03 -10.39 5.39
CA ARG A 140 22.06 -11.10 4.66
C ARG A 140 22.43 -12.34 5.50
N THR A 141 22.43 -13.48 4.87
CA THR A 141 22.91 -14.75 5.42
C THR A 141 24.15 -14.52 6.28
N GLY A 142 24.02 -14.51 7.60
CA GLY A 142 25.14 -14.38 8.53
C GLY A 142 24.95 -13.44 9.74
N GLY A 143 23.89 -12.68 9.83
CA GLY A 143 23.66 -11.80 10.99
C GLY A 143 22.23 -11.87 11.51
N VAL A 144 22.02 -12.52 12.65
CA VAL A 144 20.78 -12.34 13.40
C VAL A 144 20.91 -11.03 14.16
N PRO A 145 19.98 -10.05 14.00
CA PRO A 145 19.97 -8.86 14.81
C PRO A 145 19.88 -9.25 16.28
N LYS A 146 20.78 -8.76 17.10
CA LYS A 146 20.91 -9.21 18.49
C LYS A 146 19.76 -8.80 19.40
N ASN A 147 18.92 -7.87 18.99
CA ASN A 147 17.76 -7.40 19.75
C ASN A 147 16.72 -6.78 18.79
N ILE A 148 15.84 -7.60 18.25
CA ILE A 148 14.61 -7.08 17.65
C ILE A 148 13.60 -6.88 18.78
N GLY A 149 13.35 -5.66 19.15
CA GLY A 149 12.29 -5.31 20.11
C GLY A 149 10.97 -5.06 19.42
N LYS A 150 9.85 -5.11 20.17
CA LYS A 150 8.50 -4.76 19.67
C LYS A 150 8.44 -3.39 18.95
N LYS A 151 9.37 -2.50 19.23
CA LYS A 151 9.52 -1.18 18.61
C LYS A 151 10.05 -1.21 17.17
N ASP A 152 10.68 -2.31 16.81
CA ASP A 152 11.39 -2.44 15.52
C ASP A 152 10.54 -3.17 14.48
N ILE A 153 9.39 -3.73 14.90
CA ILE A 153 8.48 -4.51 14.05
C ILE A 153 7.36 -3.63 13.54
N GLY A 154 7.27 -2.43 13.66
CA GLY A 154 6.38 -1.49 12.99
C GLY A 154 4.88 -1.82 12.87
N TYR A 155 4.44 -2.97 13.35
CA TYR A 155 3.04 -3.40 13.33
C TYR A 155 2.63 -4.07 14.63
N ASP A 156 1.32 -4.09 14.94
CA ASP A 156 0.79 -4.87 16.04
C ASP A 156 0.48 -6.30 15.58
N ALA A 157 1.24 -7.25 16.10
CA ALA A 157 1.08 -8.66 15.76
C ALA A 157 -0.29 -9.22 16.20
N GLU A 158 -0.91 -8.65 17.24
CA GLU A 158 -2.23 -9.05 17.70
C GLU A 158 -3.32 -8.65 16.70
N ASP A 159 -3.19 -7.48 16.08
CA ASP A 159 -4.13 -7.04 15.03
C ASP A 159 -4.03 -7.93 13.79
N LEU A 160 -2.82 -8.31 13.39
CA LEU A 160 -2.65 -9.24 12.27
C LEU A 160 -3.16 -10.66 12.59
N GLU A 161 -2.95 -11.14 13.82
CA GLU A 161 -3.52 -12.43 14.24
C GLU A 161 -5.04 -12.40 14.24
N ASN A 162 -5.65 -11.29 14.68
CA ASN A 162 -7.08 -11.11 14.65
C ASN A 162 -7.62 -11.01 13.21
N ALA A 163 -6.94 -10.28 12.33
CA ALA A 163 -7.29 -10.19 10.92
C ALA A 163 -7.23 -11.57 10.24
N LEU A 164 -6.17 -12.33 10.48
CA LEU A 164 -6.04 -13.70 9.97
C LEU A 164 -7.20 -14.59 10.45
N ARG A 165 -7.58 -14.49 11.74
CA ARG A 165 -8.68 -15.28 12.31
C ARG A 165 -10.00 -14.95 11.63
N LEU A 166 -10.30 -13.65 11.43
CA LEU A 166 -11.52 -13.22 10.75
C LEU A 166 -11.58 -13.74 9.31
N LEU A 167 -10.47 -13.65 8.58
CA LEU A 167 -10.42 -14.21 7.22
C LEU A 167 -10.61 -15.72 7.22
N LEU A 168 -10.00 -16.46 8.15
CA LEU A 168 -10.15 -17.92 8.23
C LEU A 168 -11.58 -18.38 8.56
N GLU A 169 -12.40 -17.56 9.22
CA GLU A 169 -13.83 -17.87 9.43
C GLU A 169 -14.61 -17.97 8.11
N ASP A 170 -14.15 -17.27 7.06
CA ASP A 170 -14.76 -17.31 5.74
C ASP A 170 -14.07 -18.28 4.75
N PHE A 171 -13.15 -19.12 5.23
CA PHE A 171 -12.34 -19.97 4.38
C PHE A 171 -13.18 -20.88 3.45
N ASP A 172 -14.21 -21.52 3.97
CA ASP A 172 -15.06 -22.41 3.17
C ASP A 172 -15.79 -21.66 2.05
N ARG A 173 -16.08 -20.38 2.27
CA ARG A 173 -16.76 -19.51 1.31
C ARG A 173 -15.86 -19.03 0.18
N PHE A 174 -14.62 -18.67 0.52
CA PHE A 174 -13.70 -17.99 -0.40
C PHE A 174 -12.50 -18.82 -0.83
N SER A 175 -12.37 -20.07 -0.39
CA SER A 175 -11.24 -20.95 -0.74
C SER A 175 -11.07 -21.22 -2.23
N GLY A 176 -12.07 -20.91 -3.06
CA GLY A 176 -11.98 -20.94 -4.51
C GLY A 176 -11.43 -19.67 -5.16
N SER A 177 -11.21 -18.61 -4.39
CA SER A 177 -10.66 -17.34 -4.88
C SER A 177 -9.14 -17.31 -4.74
N GLU A 178 -8.44 -17.13 -5.86
CA GLU A 178 -6.97 -16.99 -5.85
C GLU A 178 -6.53 -15.75 -5.08
N GLY A 179 -7.28 -14.63 -5.20
CA GLY A 179 -7.01 -13.40 -4.49
C GLY A 179 -7.10 -13.56 -2.97
N TYR A 180 -8.14 -14.23 -2.50
CA TYR A 180 -8.30 -14.53 -1.08
C TYR A 180 -7.17 -15.42 -0.53
N LEU A 181 -6.82 -16.49 -1.26
CA LEU A 181 -5.73 -17.38 -0.85
C LEU A 181 -4.36 -16.68 -0.87
N TYR A 182 -4.15 -15.77 -1.83
CA TYR A 182 -2.95 -14.96 -1.88
C TYR A 182 -2.85 -14.08 -0.62
N ASP A 183 -3.89 -13.35 -0.27
CA ASP A 183 -3.89 -12.44 0.87
C ASP A 183 -3.71 -13.20 2.19
N LEU A 184 -4.35 -14.37 2.37
CA LEU A 184 -4.06 -15.25 3.50
C LEU A 184 -2.58 -15.63 3.58
N SER A 185 -1.96 -15.95 2.44
CA SER A 185 -0.55 -16.34 2.41
C SER A 185 0.39 -15.20 2.78
N GLU A 186 0.04 -13.97 2.41
CA GLU A 186 0.84 -12.79 2.73
C GLU A 186 0.78 -12.44 4.23
N ILE A 187 -0.41 -12.55 4.84
CA ILE A 187 -0.55 -12.29 6.28
C ILE A 187 0.19 -13.35 7.13
N MET A 188 0.31 -14.58 6.63
CA MET A 188 1.02 -15.66 7.31
C MET A 188 2.55 -15.62 7.14
N ARG A 189 3.08 -14.75 6.31
CA ARG A 189 4.52 -14.58 6.08
C ARG A 189 5.17 -13.67 7.10
#